data_252d464c37d714113d36ebe853f00299
#
_entry.id   252d464c37d714113d36ebe853f00299
#
_cell.length_a   1.000
_cell.length_b   1.000
_cell.length_c   1.000
_cell.angle_alpha   90.00
_cell.angle_beta   90.00
_cell.angle_gamma   90.00
#
_symmetry.space_group_name_H-M   'P 1'
#
loop_
_entity.id
_entity.type
_entity.pdbx_description
1 polymer ?
#
loop_
_entity_poly.entity_id
_entity_poly.type
_entity_poly.pdbx_seq_one_letter_code
_entity_poly.pdbx_strand_id
1 'polypeptide(L)'
;RQIYNNTKKPITFSDIGKPLEVRYNWEGVKKDIDVDESQKTLWRYRSVLPKVNNIISLGEGYTPLQQLAPDLYVKNETVNPTGSFKDRGMSLAVTLAKAQGVEEICLPSAGNAGISAAAYCKEAGIKCHVFLPETIPSEYKKATEKNSKNVYLSGKTISDAGKAMIKKKVNDWFDISTLKEPFRVEGKKTLGYEIAEQLGWRFPDVVVYETGGGTGLIGMWKAFVEIKSMGWVNDPLPRMVAAQSTGCAPVVKAFQERQRDTDFWENSDTVALGLNVPGPLGGAWILDILRESKGIAIMIDEQRLKALTEEFNNLTSINSSDEGGVVWGLSLIHI
;
A
#
# COMPACT_ATOMS: atom_id res chain seq x y z
N ARG A 1 25.27 1.30 2.83
CA ARG A 1 24.13 1.00 1.93
C ARG A 1 24.64 0.02 0.88
N GLN A 2 23.97 -1.13 0.75
CA GLN A 2 24.29 -2.13 -0.26
C GLN A 2 23.42 -1.86 -1.49
N ILE A 3 24.00 -1.87 -2.69
CA ILE A 3 23.30 -1.62 -3.95
C ILE A 3 23.19 -2.96 -4.69
N TYR A 4 21.95 -3.31 -5.04
CA TYR A 4 21.64 -4.46 -5.90
C TYR A 4 21.30 -3.93 -7.29
N ASN A 5 22.17 -4.19 -8.26
CA ASN A 5 21.88 -3.84 -9.65
C ASN A 5 20.84 -4.80 -10.23
N ASN A 6 19.97 -4.26 -11.08
CA ASN A 6 18.87 -4.92 -11.78
C ASN A 6 19.13 -6.41 -12.04
N THR A 7 18.66 -7.27 -11.15
CA THR A 7 18.94 -8.70 -11.23
C THR A 7 17.87 -9.40 -12.04
N LYS A 8 18.29 -10.35 -12.86
CA LYS A 8 17.34 -11.21 -13.62
C LYS A 8 16.53 -12.15 -12.72
N LYS A 9 16.84 -12.20 -11.43
CA LYS A 9 16.14 -13.03 -10.44
C LYS A 9 15.40 -12.15 -9.44
N PRO A 10 14.23 -12.57 -8.97
CA PRO A 10 13.50 -11.86 -7.93
C PRO A 10 14.35 -11.72 -6.65
N ILE A 11 14.43 -10.50 -6.12
CA ILE A 11 15.08 -10.22 -4.84
C ILE A 11 14.00 -9.82 -3.83
N THR A 12 14.04 -10.41 -2.63
CA THR A 12 13.10 -10.10 -1.56
C THR A 12 13.67 -9.13 -0.53
N PHE A 13 14.82 -9.48 0.06
CA PHE A 13 15.46 -8.72 1.12
C PHE A 13 16.94 -8.44 0.80
N SER A 14 17.51 -7.47 1.51
CA SER A 14 18.95 -7.32 1.60
C SER A 14 19.59 -8.52 2.31
N ASP A 15 20.91 -8.68 2.20
CA ASP A 15 21.66 -9.75 2.86
C ASP A 15 21.55 -9.72 4.40
N ILE A 16 21.13 -8.58 4.96
CA ILE A 16 20.87 -8.42 6.40
C ILE A 16 19.37 -8.50 6.75
N GLY A 17 18.53 -9.02 5.85
CA GLY A 17 17.10 -9.25 6.09
C GLY A 17 16.23 -7.98 6.17
N LYS A 18 16.67 -6.87 5.60
CA LYS A 18 15.91 -5.61 5.59
C LYS A 18 15.20 -5.40 4.24
N PRO A 19 14.03 -4.72 4.23
CA PRO A 19 13.35 -4.33 3.00
C PRO A 19 14.25 -3.55 2.04
N LEU A 20 13.97 -3.70 0.74
CA LEU A 20 14.69 -3.02 -0.32
C LEU A 20 13.92 -1.79 -0.81
N GLU A 21 14.66 -0.74 -1.14
CA GLU A 21 14.16 0.44 -1.82
C GLU A 21 14.63 0.44 -3.28
N VAL A 22 13.71 0.64 -4.23
CA VAL A 22 14.08 0.86 -5.63
C VAL A 22 14.53 2.32 -5.80
N ARG A 23 15.64 2.55 -6.50
CA ARG A 23 16.15 3.88 -6.83
C ARG A 23 16.34 4.01 -8.33
N TYR A 24 16.11 5.22 -8.81
CA TYR A 24 16.17 5.56 -10.23
C TYR A 24 17.20 6.67 -10.49
N ASN A 25 17.70 6.69 -11.70
CA ASN A 25 18.33 7.89 -12.25
C ASN A 25 17.27 8.67 -13.04
N TRP A 26 17.01 9.90 -12.62
CA TRP A 26 15.98 10.76 -13.20
C TRP A 26 16.52 11.69 -14.31
N GLU A 27 17.79 11.53 -14.70
CA GLU A 27 18.39 12.33 -15.75
C GLU A 27 17.62 12.17 -17.08
N GLY A 28 17.17 13.30 -17.65
CA GLY A 28 16.42 13.32 -18.90
C GLY A 28 14.94 12.99 -18.82
N VAL A 29 14.39 12.67 -17.64
CA VAL A 29 12.96 12.42 -17.47
C VAL A 29 12.18 13.74 -17.43
N LYS A 30 11.21 13.92 -18.34
CA LYS A 30 10.44 15.15 -18.53
C LYS A 30 8.94 14.87 -18.38
N LYS A 31 8.26 15.68 -17.57
CA LYS A 31 6.83 15.53 -17.26
C LYS A 31 5.97 15.47 -18.53
N ASP A 32 6.10 16.43 -19.43
CA ASP A 32 5.23 16.58 -20.59
C ASP A 32 5.40 15.49 -21.65
N ILE A 33 6.47 14.68 -21.54
CA ILE A 33 6.77 13.58 -22.48
C ILE A 33 6.53 12.23 -21.82
N ASP A 34 6.80 12.15 -20.54
CA ASP A 34 6.91 10.89 -19.81
C ASP A 34 5.62 10.49 -19.06
N VAL A 35 4.62 11.39 -18.97
CA VAL A 35 3.28 11.08 -18.49
C VAL A 35 2.37 10.82 -19.68
N ASP A 36 1.88 9.59 -19.82
CA ASP A 36 0.95 9.23 -20.90
C ASP A 36 -0.49 9.54 -20.51
N GLU A 37 -0.96 10.73 -20.82
CA GLU A 37 -2.31 11.20 -20.49
C GLU A 37 -3.43 10.41 -21.17
N SER A 38 -3.14 9.64 -22.23
CA SER A 38 -4.11 8.78 -22.89
C SER A 38 -4.49 7.56 -22.02
N GLN A 39 -3.59 7.13 -21.13
CA GLN A 39 -3.81 6.03 -20.20
C GLN A 39 -4.66 6.49 -19.01
N LYS A 40 -5.65 5.68 -18.64
CA LYS A 40 -6.52 5.91 -17.47
C LYS A 40 -6.27 4.87 -16.37
N THR A 41 -5.01 4.47 -16.22
CA THR A 41 -4.52 3.54 -15.19
C THR A 41 -3.23 4.07 -14.57
N LEU A 42 -2.70 3.39 -13.54
CA LEU A 42 -1.41 3.74 -12.96
C LEU A 42 -0.26 3.71 -14.00
N TRP A 43 -0.44 2.97 -15.09
CA TRP A 43 0.57 2.77 -16.13
C TRP A 43 0.79 4.03 -16.99
N ARG A 44 -0.03 5.08 -16.80
CA ARG A 44 0.25 6.42 -17.34
C ARG A 44 1.60 7.00 -16.86
N TYR A 45 2.09 6.52 -15.71
CA TYR A 45 3.38 6.89 -15.14
C TYR A 45 4.46 5.85 -15.40
N ARG A 46 4.35 5.10 -16.48
CA ARG A 46 5.24 4.01 -16.84
C ARG A 46 6.72 4.41 -16.86
N SER A 47 7.03 5.64 -17.26
CA SER A 47 8.39 6.19 -17.36
C SER A 47 9.10 6.28 -16.00
N VAL A 48 8.34 6.44 -14.92
CA VAL A 48 8.86 6.53 -13.55
C VAL A 48 8.72 5.22 -12.76
N LEU A 49 8.36 4.13 -13.45
CA LEU A 49 8.27 2.79 -12.89
C LEU A 49 9.40 1.89 -13.42
N PRO A 50 9.66 0.73 -12.82
CA PRO A 50 10.59 -0.24 -13.37
C PRO A 50 10.23 -0.61 -14.82
N LYS A 51 11.22 -0.66 -15.70
CA LYS A 51 10.99 -0.97 -17.12
C LYS A 51 10.54 -2.42 -17.29
N VAL A 52 9.41 -2.60 -17.95
CA VAL A 52 8.82 -3.89 -18.30
C VAL A 52 8.23 -3.84 -19.70
N ASN A 53 8.21 -4.99 -20.39
CA ASN A 53 7.64 -5.09 -21.73
C ASN A 53 6.16 -5.46 -21.68
N ASN A 54 5.81 -6.47 -20.89
CA ASN A 54 4.45 -6.99 -20.77
C ASN A 54 3.87 -6.57 -19.43
N ILE A 55 2.78 -5.83 -19.46
CA ILE A 55 2.09 -5.29 -18.29
C ILE A 55 0.93 -6.21 -17.92
N ILE A 56 0.80 -6.53 -16.65
CA ILE A 56 -0.36 -7.18 -16.06
C ILE A 56 -1.21 -6.12 -15.39
N SER A 57 -2.36 -5.81 -15.96
CA SER A 57 -3.27 -4.77 -15.48
C SER A 57 -4.72 -5.22 -15.59
N LEU A 58 -5.53 -4.83 -14.62
CA LEU A 58 -6.98 -5.00 -14.61
C LEU A 58 -7.70 -3.65 -14.72
N GLY A 59 -6.97 -2.55 -14.95
CA GLY A 59 -7.49 -1.20 -15.05
C GLY A 59 -7.35 -0.38 -13.77
N GLU A 60 -6.43 -0.75 -12.89
CA GLU A 60 -6.17 -0.10 -11.60
C GLU A 60 -5.50 1.26 -11.73
N GLY A 61 -5.75 2.11 -10.75
CA GLY A 61 -5.18 3.45 -10.67
C GLY A 61 -5.97 4.52 -11.42
N TYR A 62 -5.43 5.72 -11.46
CA TYR A 62 -6.08 6.94 -11.94
C TYR A 62 -7.49 7.14 -11.35
N THR A 63 -7.60 6.81 -10.09
CA THR A 63 -8.86 6.88 -9.33
C THR A 63 -9.29 8.31 -9.07
N PRO A 64 -10.57 8.59 -8.81
CA PRO A 64 -11.03 9.95 -8.55
C PRO A 64 -10.37 10.60 -7.33
N LEU A 65 -9.98 11.86 -7.46
CA LEU A 65 -9.70 12.77 -6.35
C LEU A 65 -10.92 13.66 -6.17
N GLN A 66 -11.75 13.33 -5.19
CA GLN A 66 -13.02 14.01 -4.94
C GLN A 66 -12.82 15.17 -3.97
N GLN A 67 -13.23 16.38 -4.37
CA GLN A 67 -13.24 17.54 -3.48
C GLN A 67 -14.49 17.51 -2.60
N LEU A 68 -14.31 17.54 -1.28
CA LEU A 68 -15.41 17.59 -0.30
C LEU A 68 -15.65 19.01 0.25
N ALA A 69 -14.57 19.80 0.31
CA ALA A 69 -14.60 21.20 0.72
C ALA A 69 -13.46 21.95 -0.02
N PRO A 70 -13.39 23.28 0.03
CA PRO A 70 -12.37 24.04 -0.70
C PRO A 70 -10.95 23.51 -0.58
N ASP A 71 -10.56 23.05 0.62
CA ASP A 71 -9.20 22.56 0.93
C ASP A 71 -9.17 21.10 1.38
N LEU A 72 -10.28 20.36 1.17
CA LEU A 72 -10.40 18.96 1.57
C LEU A 72 -10.72 18.06 0.37
N TYR A 73 -9.84 17.09 0.14
CA TYR A 73 -9.97 16.12 -0.93
C TYR A 73 -9.91 14.68 -0.41
N VAL A 74 -10.64 13.78 -1.06
CA VAL A 74 -10.58 12.34 -0.82
C VAL A 74 -10.13 11.62 -2.07
N LYS A 75 -9.06 10.85 -1.96
CA LYS A 75 -8.60 9.93 -3.00
C LYS A 75 -9.37 8.62 -2.88
N ASN A 76 -10.31 8.39 -3.80
CA ASN A 76 -11.21 7.23 -3.73
C ASN A 76 -10.57 5.98 -4.34
N GLU A 77 -9.95 5.16 -3.51
CA GLU A 77 -9.33 3.90 -3.92
C GLU A 77 -10.30 2.70 -3.96
N THR A 78 -11.56 2.88 -3.55
CA THR A 78 -12.56 1.80 -3.56
C THR A 78 -12.97 1.39 -4.98
N VAL A 79 -12.71 2.24 -5.97
CA VAL A 79 -13.06 1.99 -7.38
C VAL A 79 -12.02 1.16 -8.14
N ASN A 80 -10.91 0.79 -7.50
CA ASN A 80 -9.96 -0.15 -8.11
C ASN A 80 -10.62 -1.51 -8.39
N PRO A 81 -10.12 -2.30 -9.33
CA PRO A 81 -10.73 -3.56 -9.80
C PRO A 81 -11.10 -4.57 -8.72
N THR A 82 -10.31 -4.66 -7.64
CA THR A 82 -10.63 -5.53 -6.49
C THR A 82 -11.12 -4.76 -5.26
N GLY A 83 -11.50 -3.48 -5.44
CA GLY A 83 -12.08 -2.63 -4.39
C GLY A 83 -11.07 -2.00 -3.43
N SER A 84 -9.78 -1.98 -3.75
CA SER A 84 -8.78 -1.38 -2.87
C SER A 84 -7.49 -0.94 -3.57
N PHE A 85 -6.75 -0.02 -2.94
CA PHE A 85 -5.43 0.43 -3.39
C PHE A 85 -4.35 -0.68 -3.47
N LYS A 86 -4.65 -1.89 -2.98
CA LYS A 86 -3.73 -3.03 -3.07
C LYS A 86 -3.43 -3.39 -4.52
N ASP A 87 -4.37 -3.12 -5.41
CA ASP A 87 -4.26 -3.38 -6.85
C ASP A 87 -3.06 -2.68 -7.49
N ARG A 88 -2.77 -1.45 -7.08
CA ARG A 88 -1.60 -0.70 -7.56
C ARG A 88 -0.29 -1.46 -7.34
N GLY A 89 -0.13 -1.97 -6.12
CA GLY A 89 1.07 -2.73 -5.76
C GLY A 89 1.10 -4.09 -6.41
N MET A 90 -0.04 -4.77 -6.52
CA MET A 90 -0.11 -6.12 -7.10
C MET A 90 0.08 -6.10 -8.60
N SER A 91 -0.47 -5.13 -9.32
CA SER A 91 -0.22 -4.95 -10.75
C SER A 91 1.28 -4.92 -11.06
N LEU A 92 2.04 -4.06 -10.37
CA LEU A 92 3.47 -3.93 -10.64
C LEU A 92 4.27 -5.14 -10.14
N ALA A 93 4.02 -5.62 -8.92
CA ALA A 93 4.77 -6.75 -8.36
C ALA A 93 4.56 -8.03 -9.18
N VAL A 94 3.34 -8.33 -9.60
CA VAL A 94 3.03 -9.50 -10.44
C VAL A 94 3.58 -9.33 -11.85
N THR A 95 3.52 -8.13 -12.43
CA THR A 95 4.15 -7.81 -13.73
C THR A 95 5.64 -8.14 -13.70
N LEU A 96 6.36 -7.67 -12.67
CA LEU A 96 7.80 -7.91 -12.56
C LEU A 96 8.13 -9.37 -12.21
N ALA A 97 7.35 -10.01 -11.34
CA ALA A 97 7.50 -11.43 -11.06
C ALA A 97 7.36 -12.27 -12.34
N LYS A 98 6.34 -11.97 -13.17
CA LYS A 98 6.14 -12.63 -14.46
C LYS A 98 7.32 -12.41 -15.41
N ALA A 99 7.81 -11.18 -15.52
CA ALA A 99 8.96 -10.83 -16.34
C ALA A 99 10.26 -11.53 -15.90
N GLN A 100 10.34 -11.89 -14.62
CA GLN A 100 11.46 -12.63 -14.02
C GLN A 100 11.28 -14.16 -14.03
N GLY A 101 10.22 -14.67 -14.68
CA GLY A 101 9.96 -16.11 -14.83
C GLY A 101 9.38 -16.77 -13.58
N VAL A 102 8.77 -16.00 -12.67
CA VAL A 102 8.09 -16.56 -11.49
C VAL A 102 6.81 -17.27 -11.93
N GLU A 103 6.63 -18.52 -11.51
CA GLU A 103 5.46 -19.34 -11.82
C GLU A 103 4.50 -19.48 -10.63
N GLU A 104 5.01 -19.38 -9.42
CA GLU A 104 4.21 -19.50 -8.19
C GLU A 104 4.51 -18.36 -7.20
N ILE A 105 3.47 -17.74 -6.69
CA ILE A 105 3.53 -16.63 -5.72
C ILE A 105 2.83 -17.05 -4.43
N CYS A 106 3.33 -16.60 -3.29
CA CYS A 106 2.70 -16.81 -2.00
C CYS A 106 2.65 -15.53 -1.15
N LEU A 107 1.62 -15.41 -0.33
CA LEU A 107 1.52 -14.38 0.71
C LEU A 107 0.53 -14.76 1.81
N PRO A 108 0.76 -14.30 3.07
CA PRO A 108 -0.29 -14.22 4.08
C PRO A 108 -1.10 -12.94 3.89
N SER A 109 -2.37 -12.98 4.18
CA SER A 109 -3.25 -11.80 4.09
C SER A 109 -4.40 -11.88 5.08
N ALA A 110 -4.80 -10.72 5.63
CA ALA A 110 -6.03 -10.57 6.40
C ALA A 110 -7.14 -9.85 5.60
N GLY A 111 -7.13 -9.96 4.25
CA GLY A 111 -8.17 -9.34 3.41
C GLY A 111 -7.69 -8.93 2.02
N ASN A 112 -7.80 -7.65 1.71
CA ASN A 112 -7.65 -7.06 0.37
C ASN A 112 -6.36 -7.43 -0.38
N ALA A 113 -5.24 -7.65 0.32
CA ALA A 113 -4.00 -8.02 -0.35
C ALA A 113 -4.06 -9.44 -0.97
N GLY A 114 -4.74 -10.37 -0.31
CA GLY A 114 -4.97 -11.73 -0.85
C GLY A 114 -5.90 -11.73 -2.06
N ILE A 115 -6.99 -10.96 -1.99
CA ILE A 115 -7.95 -10.81 -3.09
C ILE A 115 -7.25 -10.24 -4.32
N SER A 116 -6.53 -9.14 -4.14
CA SER A 116 -5.79 -8.49 -5.22
C SER A 116 -4.71 -9.39 -5.81
N ALA A 117 -3.87 -10.03 -4.98
CA ALA A 117 -2.85 -10.97 -5.45
C ALA A 117 -3.45 -12.11 -6.27
N ALA A 118 -4.55 -12.72 -5.81
CA ALA A 118 -5.23 -13.80 -6.54
C ALA A 118 -5.72 -13.33 -7.91
N ALA A 119 -6.29 -12.12 -8.01
CA ALA A 119 -6.80 -11.56 -9.26
C ALA A 119 -5.67 -11.29 -10.27
N TYR A 120 -4.61 -10.60 -9.86
CA TYR A 120 -3.48 -10.27 -10.75
C TYR A 120 -2.66 -11.50 -11.13
N CYS A 121 -2.47 -12.46 -10.22
CA CYS A 121 -1.80 -13.71 -10.54
C CYS A 121 -2.60 -14.54 -11.56
N LYS A 122 -3.93 -14.57 -11.44
CA LYS A 122 -4.80 -15.24 -12.42
C LYS A 122 -4.65 -14.62 -13.81
N GLU A 123 -4.65 -13.28 -13.89
CA GLU A 123 -4.43 -12.56 -15.16
C GLU A 123 -3.05 -12.87 -15.75
N ALA A 124 -2.04 -12.96 -14.91
CA ALA A 124 -0.68 -13.29 -15.30
C ALA A 124 -0.47 -14.78 -15.65
N GLY A 125 -1.41 -15.65 -15.36
CA GLY A 125 -1.21 -17.12 -15.44
C GLY A 125 -0.19 -17.64 -14.43
N ILE A 126 -0.06 -16.96 -13.27
CA ILE A 126 0.81 -17.36 -12.15
C ILE A 126 -0.04 -18.05 -11.09
N LYS A 127 0.46 -19.12 -10.52
CA LYS A 127 -0.23 -19.81 -9.44
C LYS A 127 -0.07 -19.06 -8.12
N CYS A 128 -1.19 -18.68 -7.50
CA CYS A 128 -1.20 -17.87 -6.28
C CYS A 128 -1.58 -18.70 -5.06
N HIS A 129 -0.76 -18.68 -4.02
CA HIS A 129 -0.98 -19.35 -2.74
C HIS A 129 -1.27 -18.29 -1.67
N VAL A 130 -2.53 -18.22 -1.23
CA VAL A 130 -2.98 -17.23 -0.25
C VAL A 130 -3.25 -17.90 1.09
N PHE A 131 -2.60 -17.43 2.13
CA PHE A 131 -2.77 -17.90 3.50
C PHE A 131 -3.57 -16.88 4.30
N LEU A 132 -4.74 -17.29 4.80
CA LEU A 132 -5.68 -16.44 5.52
C LEU A 132 -5.85 -16.96 6.95
N PRO A 133 -6.09 -16.08 7.94
CA PRO A 133 -6.53 -16.52 9.26
C PRO A 133 -7.94 -17.15 9.18
N GLU A 134 -8.22 -18.12 10.06
CA GLU A 134 -9.53 -18.79 10.14
C GLU A 134 -10.65 -17.82 10.56
N THR A 135 -10.28 -16.74 11.24
CA THR A 135 -11.19 -15.69 11.71
C THR A 135 -11.61 -14.69 10.62
N ILE A 136 -11.06 -14.82 9.40
CA ILE A 136 -11.37 -13.87 8.33
C ILE A 136 -12.86 -13.91 7.96
N PRO A 137 -13.52 -12.77 7.74
CA PRO A 137 -14.89 -12.74 7.25
C PRO A 137 -15.05 -13.54 5.93
N SER A 138 -16.17 -14.26 5.82
CA SER A 138 -16.40 -15.21 4.73
C SER A 138 -16.36 -14.58 3.33
N GLU A 139 -16.72 -13.30 3.21
CA GLU A 139 -16.68 -12.53 1.97
C GLU A 139 -15.26 -12.37 1.43
N TYR A 140 -14.27 -12.10 2.27
CA TYR A 140 -12.86 -12.02 1.85
C TYR A 140 -12.32 -13.36 1.36
N LYS A 141 -12.66 -14.44 2.07
CA LYS A 141 -12.33 -15.81 1.64
C LYS A 141 -12.92 -16.09 0.27
N LYS A 142 -14.24 -15.92 0.09
CA LYS A 142 -14.94 -16.15 -1.17
C LYS A 142 -14.38 -15.29 -2.30
N ALA A 143 -14.09 -14.02 -2.05
CA ALA A 143 -13.50 -13.13 -3.03
C ALA A 143 -12.10 -13.60 -3.47
N THR A 144 -11.29 -14.14 -2.55
CA THR A 144 -9.98 -14.71 -2.87
C THR A 144 -10.12 -16.01 -3.68
N GLU A 145 -11.02 -16.92 -3.26
CA GLU A 145 -11.28 -18.21 -3.92
C GLU A 145 -11.83 -18.06 -5.34
N LYS A 146 -12.48 -16.94 -5.66
CA LYS A 146 -12.94 -16.62 -7.03
C LYS A 146 -11.79 -16.61 -8.06
N ASN A 147 -10.59 -16.25 -7.61
CA ASN A 147 -9.42 -16.07 -8.48
C ASN A 147 -8.26 -17.04 -8.17
N SER A 148 -8.24 -17.71 -7.03
CA SER A 148 -7.23 -18.72 -6.69
C SER A 148 -7.87 -19.96 -6.05
N LYS A 149 -7.41 -21.14 -6.48
CA LYS A 149 -7.77 -22.43 -5.87
C LYS A 149 -6.87 -22.79 -4.67
N ASN A 150 -5.79 -22.07 -4.46
CA ASN A 150 -4.79 -22.37 -3.43
C ASN A 150 -4.95 -21.39 -2.26
N VAL A 151 -6.10 -21.44 -1.59
CA VAL A 151 -6.41 -20.66 -0.39
C VAL A 151 -6.35 -21.57 0.82
N TYR A 152 -5.54 -21.18 1.83
CA TYR A 152 -5.28 -21.95 3.03
C TYR A 152 -5.71 -21.15 4.24
N LEU A 153 -6.54 -21.75 5.09
CA LEU A 153 -6.92 -21.17 6.39
C LEU A 153 -5.99 -21.71 7.48
N SER A 154 -5.46 -20.85 8.33
CA SER A 154 -4.57 -21.28 9.41
C SER A 154 -4.46 -20.24 10.53
N GLY A 155 -4.76 -20.69 11.73
CA GLY A 155 -4.65 -19.91 12.96
C GLY A 155 -5.62 -18.73 13.04
N LYS A 156 -5.44 -17.89 14.04
CA LYS A 156 -6.37 -16.79 14.33
C LYS A 156 -5.91 -15.44 13.77
N THR A 157 -4.62 -15.30 13.46
CA THR A 157 -4.01 -14.02 13.09
C THR A 157 -3.28 -14.11 11.75
N ILE A 158 -3.00 -12.97 11.12
CA ILE A 158 -2.13 -12.89 9.93
C ILE A 158 -0.73 -13.45 10.22
N SER A 159 -0.26 -13.33 11.46
CA SER A 159 1.03 -13.89 11.90
C SER A 159 1.01 -15.42 11.84
N ASP A 160 -0.09 -16.04 12.27
CA ASP A 160 -0.24 -17.50 12.21
C ASP A 160 -0.33 -17.99 10.76
N ALA A 161 -1.10 -17.30 9.93
CA ALA A 161 -1.16 -17.54 8.48
C ALA A 161 0.23 -17.44 7.84
N GLY A 162 1.04 -16.44 8.26
CA GLY A 162 2.41 -16.28 7.81
C GLY A 162 3.33 -17.44 8.22
N LYS A 163 3.22 -17.92 9.46
CA LYS A 163 3.95 -19.10 9.94
C LYS A 163 3.56 -20.36 9.17
N ALA A 164 2.27 -20.54 8.89
CA ALA A 164 1.77 -21.66 8.08
C ALA A 164 2.29 -21.59 6.64
N MET A 165 2.33 -20.39 6.05
CA MET A 165 2.93 -20.17 4.75
C MET A 165 4.41 -20.59 4.73
N ILE A 166 5.21 -20.14 5.69
CA ILE A 166 6.64 -20.50 5.78
C ILE A 166 6.83 -22.01 5.88
N LYS A 167 5.99 -22.70 6.65
CA LYS A 167 6.02 -24.16 6.77
C LYS A 167 5.68 -24.89 5.47
N LYS A 168 4.76 -24.36 4.68
CA LYS A 168 4.26 -24.99 3.45
C LYS A 168 5.03 -24.56 2.22
N LYS A 169 5.69 -23.40 2.29
CA LYS A 169 6.41 -22.82 1.16
C LYS A 169 7.52 -23.76 0.67
N VAL A 170 7.51 -24.01 -0.63
CA VAL A 170 8.62 -24.68 -1.35
C VAL A 170 9.53 -23.63 -1.98
N ASN A 171 10.75 -24.02 -2.37
CA ASN A 171 11.81 -23.10 -2.80
C ASN A 171 11.43 -22.20 -3.97
N ASP A 172 10.54 -22.65 -4.86
CA ASP A 172 10.17 -21.91 -6.07
C ASP A 172 9.03 -20.90 -5.86
N TRP A 173 8.42 -20.87 -4.68
CA TRP A 173 7.37 -19.88 -4.39
C TRP A 173 7.97 -18.51 -4.08
N PHE A 174 7.62 -17.51 -4.85
CA PHE A 174 8.02 -16.14 -4.61
C PHE A 174 7.11 -15.47 -3.57
N ASP A 175 7.71 -15.02 -2.46
CA ASP A 175 6.99 -14.38 -1.36
C ASP A 175 6.79 -12.89 -1.65
N ILE A 176 5.55 -12.50 -1.98
CA ILE A 176 5.16 -11.10 -2.20
C ILE A 176 4.50 -10.45 -0.97
N SER A 177 4.75 -10.95 0.22
CA SER A 177 4.26 -10.32 1.45
C SER A 177 4.69 -8.85 1.56
N THR A 178 3.99 -8.10 2.39
CA THR A 178 4.24 -6.65 2.57
C THR A 178 5.71 -6.38 2.90
N LEU A 179 6.37 -5.56 2.06
CA LEU A 179 7.78 -5.15 2.15
C LEU A 179 8.79 -6.30 2.04
N LYS A 180 8.39 -7.52 1.71
CA LYS A 180 9.31 -8.60 1.37
C LYS A 180 9.79 -8.56 -0.07
N GLU A 181 9.16 -7.78 -0.91
CA GLU A 181 9.60 -7.40 -2.24
C GLU A 181 9.39 -5.88 -2.43
N PRO A 182 10.18 -5.20 -3.27
CA PRO A 182 10.15 -3.73 -3.34
C PRO A 182 9.04 -3.17 -4.26
N PHE A 183 8.50 -3.95 -5.17
CA PHE A 183 7.69 -3.43 -6.28
C PHE A 183 6.25 -3.10 -5.89
N ARG A 184 5.74 -3.68 -4.81
CA ARG A 184 4.45 -3.26 -4.25
C ARG A 184 4.46 -1.80 -3.78
N VAL A 185 5.60 -1.31 -3.29
CA VAL A 185 5.78 0.11 -2.95
C VAL A 185 5.82 0.95 -4.22
N GLU A 186 6.54 0.50 -5.24
CA GLU A 186 6.65 1.20 -6.53
C GLU A 186 5.30 1.35 -7.23
N GLY A 187 4.46 0.31 -7.25
CA GLY A 187 3.10 0.44 -7.77
C GLY A 187 2.26 1.44 -6.98
N LYS A 188 2.39 1.45 -5.65
CA LYS A 188 1.64 2.36 -4.78
C LYS A 188 2.13 3.80 -4.81
N LYS A 189 3.38 4.06 -5.18
CA LYS A 189 3.85 5.44 -5.34
C LYS A 189 3.06 6.21 -6.38
N THR A 190 2.40 5.52 -7.34
CA THR A 190 1.52 6.17 -8.32
C THR A 190 0.37 6.95 -7.70
N LEU A 191 -0.05 6.62 -6.46
CA LEU A 191 -0.97 7.46 -5.67
C LEU A 191 -0.46 8.90 -5.54
N GLY A 192 0.80 9.09 -5.17
CA GLY A 192 1.38 10.43 -5.01
C GLY A 192 1.52 11.16 -6.35
N TYR A 193 1.86 10.44 -7.43
CA TYR A 193 1.89 11.03 -8.79
C TYR A 193 0.49 11.49 -9.22
N GLU A 194 -0.54 10.66 -9.02
CA GLU A 194 -1.92 11.01 -9.36
C GLU A 194 -2.45 12.18 -8.54
N ILE A 195 -2.17 12.21 -7.23
CA ILE A 195 -2.56 13.35 -6.37
C ILE A 195 -1.92 14.64 -6.89
N ALA A 196 -0.63 14.64 -7.18
CA ALA A 196 0.06 15.82 -7.70
C ALA A 196 -0.51 16.27 -9.06
N GLU A 197 -0.73 15.34 -9.99
CA GLU A 197 -1.31 15.62 -11.30
C GLU A 197 -2.74 16.16 -11.19
N GLN A 198 -3.60 15.52 -10.41
CA GLN A 198 -5.01 15.89 -10.26
C GLN A 198 -5.21 17.21 -9.50
N LEU A 199 -4.20 17.64 -8.73
CA LEU A 199 -4.12 18.99 -8.15
C LEU A 199 -3.44 20.03 -9.08
N GLY A 200 -3.28 19.70 -10.37
CA GLY A 200 -2.65 20.59 -11.35
C GLY A 200 -1.12 20.68 -11.19
N TRP A 201 -0.47 19.59 -10.87
CA TRP A 201 0.96 19.48 -10.57
C TRP A 201 1.37 20.37 -9.39
N ARG A 202 0.63 20.21 -8.32
CA ARG A 202 0.90 20.83 -7.01
C ARG A 202 0.89 19.76 -5.94
N PHE A 203 1.59 20.02 -4.83
CA PHE A 203 1.51 19.17 -3.66
C PHE A 203 0.40 19.65 -2.72
N PRO A 204 -0.34 18.73 -2.06
CA PRO A 204 -1.17 19.10 -0.94
C PRO A 204 -0.30 19.52 0.27
N ASP A 205 -0.81 20.32 1.18
CA ASP A 205 -0.08 20.69 2.41
C ASP A 205 0.06 19.48 3.36
N VAL A 206 -0.97 18.65 3.40
CA VAL A 206 -1.05 17.49 4.29
C VAL A 206 -1.65 16.30 3.57
N VAL A 207 -1.08 15.12 3.83
CA VAL A 207 -1.65 13.82 3.41
C VAL A 207 -1.95 12.99 4.65
N VAL A 208 -3.22 12.72 4.90
CA VAL A 208 -3.66 11.78 5.94
C VAL A 208 -3.82 10.40 5.32
N TYR A 209 -3.17 9.40 5.90
CA TYR A 209 -3.18 8.05 5.36
C TYR A 209 -3.36 6.98 6.44
N GLU A 210 -4.31 6.08 6.21
CA GLU A 210 -4.53 4.90 7.05
C GLU A 210 -3.28 4.00 7.01
N THR A 211 -2.71 3.70 8.16
CA THR A 211 -1.38 3.11 8.23
C THR A 211 -1.37 1.78 8.98
N GLY A 212 -1.44 0.67 8.24
CA GLY A 212 -1.09 -0.65 8.75
C GLY A 212 0.38 -0.96 8.48
N GLY A 213 0.70 -1.73 7.43
CA GLY A 213 2.09 -2.01 7.01
C GLY A 213 2.82 -0.85 6.34
N GLY A 214 2.17 0.30 6.12
CA GLY A 214 2.75 1.57 5.70
C GLY A 214 3.16 1.70 4.23
N THR A 215 2.96 0.69 3.40
CA THR A 215 3.48 0.72 2.02
C THR A 215 2.88 1.80 1.13
N GLY A 216 1.64 2.26 1.41
CA GLY A 216 1.03 3.38 0.68
C GLY A 216 1.62 4.72 1.12
N LEU A 217 1.78 4.95 2.43
CA LEU A 217 2.44 6.13 2.98
C LEU A 217 3.86 6.26 2.45
N ILE A 218 4.64 5.16 2.50
CA ILE A 218 6.00 5.10 1.97
C ILE A 218 6.02 5.39 0.46
N GLY A 219 5.08 4.79 -0.28
CA GLY A 219 4.98 5.01 -1.74
C GLY A 219 4.66 6.45 -2.09
N MET A 220 3.66 7.06 -1.45
CA MET A 220 3.31 8.47 -1.71
C MET A 220 4.44 9.43 -1.35
N TRP A 221 5.07 9.26 -0.19
CA TRP A 221 6.22 10.08 0.16
C TRP A 221 7.34 9.97 -0.87
N LYS A 222 7.66 8.74 -1.28
CA LYS A 222 8.63 8.49 -2.34
C LYS A 222 8.27 9.23 -3.62
N ALA A 223 7.01 9.20 -4.05
CA ALA A 223 6.54 9.92 -5.23
C ALA A 223 6.76 11.43 -5.12
N PHE A 224 6.38 12.05 -4.01
CA PHE A 224 6.55 13.50 -3.82
C PHE A 224 8.03 13.90 -3.85
N VAL A 225 8.90 13.10 -3.22
CA VAL A 225 10.36 13.33 -3.26
C VAL A 225 10.90 13.17 -4.69
N GLU A 226 10.47 12.16 -5.43
CA GLU A 226 10.86 11.94 -6.83
C GLU A 226 10.39 13.07 -7.73
N ILE A 227 9.11 13.46 -7.67
CA ILE A 227 8.51 14.55 -8.45
C ILE A 227 9.28 15.86 -8.20
N LYS A 228 9.59 16.15 -6.95
CA LYS A 228 10.38 17.33 -6.57
C LYS A 228 11.82 17.26 -7.09
N SER A 229 12.46 16.09 -7.00
CA SER A 229 13.84 15.90 -7.49
C SER A 229 13.97 16.02 -9.00
N MET A 230 12.92 15.66 -9.75
CA MET A 230 12.83 15.86 -11.20
C MET A 230 12.48 17.30 -11.60
N GLY A 231 12.16 18.17 -10.64
CA GLY A 231 11.74 19.55 -10.90
C GLY A 231 10.32 19.66 -11.50
N TRP A 232 9.50 18.61 -11.43
CA TRP A 232 8.12 18.66 -11.95
C TRP A 232 7.20 19.53 -11.09
N VAL A 233 7.47 19.61 -9.79
CA VAL A 233 6.79 20.46 -8.81
C VAL A 233 7.82 21.10 -7.89
N ASN A 234 7.68 22.41 -7.62
CA ASN A 234 8.59 23.17 -6.76
C ASN A 234 8.00 23.46 -5.36
N ASP A 235 6.75 23.09 -5.12
CA ASP A 235 6.08 23.29 -3.83
C ASP A 235 6.85 22.63 -2.66
N PRO A 236 6.66 23.08 -1.42
CA PRO A 236 7.10 22.33 -0.25
C PRO A 236 6.55 20.90 -0.26
N LEU A 237 7.33 19.92 0.21
CA LEU A 237 6.85 18.56 0.38
C LEU A 237 5.70 18.52 1.41
N PRO A 238 4.67 17.67 1.21
CA PRO A 238 3.54 17.57 2.12
C PRO A 238 3.95 17.03 3.49
N ARG A 239 3.23 17.42 4.52
CA ARG A 239 3.28 16.75 5.82
C ARG A 239 2.52 15.44 5.75
N MET A 240 3.18 14.33 6.14
CA MET A 240 2.55 13.02 6.16
C MET A 240 1.95 12.72 7.52
N VAL A 241 0.71 12.28 7.56
CA VAL A 241 0.01 11.91 8.79
C VAL A 241 -0.32 10.42 8.75
N ALA A 242 0.24 9.65 9.67
CA ALA A 242 -0.09 8.25 9.84
C ALA A 242 -1.29 8.11 10.78
N ALA A 243 -2.36 7.52 10.26
CA ALA A 243 -3.60 7.28 11.00
C ALA A 243 -3.72 5.80 11.38
N GLN A 244 -3.95 5.53 12.65
CA GLN A 244 -4.18 4.18 13.17
C GLN A 244 -5.42 4.14 14.10
N SER A 245 -5.83 2.95 14.53
CA SER A 245 -6.85 2.74 15.55
C SER A 245 -6.22 2.46 16.91
N THR A 246 -6.88 2.83 18.01
CA THR A 246 -6.46 2.45 19.36
C THR A 246 -6.39 0.93 19.56
N GLY A 247 -7.07 0.14 18.73
CA GLY A 247 -6.99 -1.31 18.72
C GLY A 247 -5.68 -1.87 18.15
N CYS A 248 -4.95 -1.10 17.31
CA CYS A 248 -3.65 -1.50 16.77
C CYS A 248 -2.87 -0.26 16.30
N ALA A 249 -2.03 0.33 17.17
CA ALA A 249 -1.35 1.59 16.91
C ALA A 249 0.17 1.58 17.19
N PRO A 250 0.94 0.60 16.66
CA PRO A 250 2.38 0.50 16.96
C PRO A 250 3.18 1.70 16.45
N VAL A 251 2.79 2.30 15.30
CA VAL A 251 3.48 3.48 14.74
C VAL A 251 3.23 4.72 15.60
N VAL A 252 1.98 4.91 16.05
CA VAL A 252 1.63 6.06 16.91
C VAL A 252 2.39 6.00 18.22
N LYS A 253 2.40 4.83 18.88
CA LYS A 253 3.15 4.61 20.11
C LYS A 253 4.63 4.93 19.92
N ALA A 254 5.27 4.33 18.94
CA ALA A 254 6.70 4.53 18.68
C ALA A 254 7.04 5.99 18.33
N PHE A 255 6.13 6.70 17.61
CA PHE A 255 6.31 8.12 17.29
C PHE A 255 6.25 9.00 18.54
N GLN A 256 5.27 8.79 19.41
CA GLN A 256 5.09 9.51 20.69
C GLN A 256 6.27 9.26 21.65
N GLU A 257 6.75 8.02 21.73
CA GLU A 257 7.90 7.61 22.53
C GLU A 257 9.26 7.95 21.89
N ARG A 258 9.27 8.59 20.71
CA ARG A 258 10.48 8.96 19.94
C ARG A 258 11.39 7.76 19.62
N GLN A 259 10.83 6.58 19.50
CA GLN A 259 11.56 5.37 19.15
C GLN A 259 12.04 5.41 17.67
N ARG A 260 13.08 4.63 17.35
CA ARG A 260 13.61 4.50 15.98
C ARG A 260 12.87 3.47 15.13
N ASP A 261 12.22 2.50 15.77
CA ASP A 261 11.42 1.45 15.12
C ASP A 261 10.20 1.15 16.01
N THR A 262 9.25 0.40 15.50
CA THR A 262 8.04 0.00 16.22
C THR A 262 8.27 -1.27 17.02
N ASP A 263 7.78 -1.31 18.25
CA ASP A 263 7.60 -2.55 19.00
C ASP A 263 6.38 -3.31 18.51
N PHE A 264 6.32 -4.60 18.81
CA PHE A 264 5.15 -5.42 18.54
C PHE A 264 3.98 -4.96 19.42
N TRP A 265 2.79 -4.78 18.82
CA TRP A 265 1.56 -4.40 19.51
C TRP A 265 0.85 -5.64 20.00
N GLU A 266 0.86 -5.85 21.31
CA GLU A 266 0.22 -7.01 21.93
C GLU A 266 -1.31 -6.87 21.95
N ASN A 267 -2.01 -8.01 21.82
CA ASN A 267 -3.47 -8.10 21.86
C ASN A 267 -4.18 -7.16 20.89
N SER A 268 -3.66 -7.05 19.68
CA SER A 268 -4.27 -6.22 18.64
C SER A 268 -5.69 -6.67 18.32
N ASP A 269 -6.64 -5.74 18.39
CA ASP A 269 -8.05 -5.97 18.06
C ASP A 269 -8.65 -4.69 17.46
N THR A 270 -8.95 -4.71 16.17
CA THR A 270 -9.55 -3.58 15.45
C THR A 270 -10.50 -4.05 14.35
N VAL A 271 -11.63 -3.36 14.20
CA VAL A 271 -12.57 -3.59 13.10
C VAL A 271 -11.97 -3.18 11.74
N ALA A 272 -11.01 -2.25 11.74
CA ALA A 272 -10.25 -1.87 10.54
C ALA A 272 -9.19 -2.94 10.20
N LEU A 273 -9.63 -4.05 9.61
CA LEU A 273 -8.81 -5.25 9.39
C LEU A 273 -7.52 -4.99 8.61
N GLY A 274 -7.53 -4.06 7.67
CA GLY A 274 -6.35 -3.66 6.88
C GLY A 274 -5.30 -2.91 7.71
N LEU A 275 -5.67 -2.40 8.89
CA LEU A 275 -4.78 -1.72 9.83
C LEU A 275 -4.30 -2.66 10.96
N ASN A 276 -4.86 -3.86 11.08
CA ASN A 276 -4.44 -4.83 12.08
C ASN A 276 -3.06 -5.43 11.72
N VAL A 277 -2.02 -4.63 11.89
CA VAL A 277 -0.63 -4.98 11.60
C VAL A 277 0.23 -4.69 12.84
N PRO A 278 0.23 -5.61 13.82
CA PRO A 278 0.87 -5.37 15.12
C PRO A 278 2.39 -5.22 15.08
N GLY A 279 3.06 -5.74 14.04
CA GLY A 279 4.51 -5.62 13.83
C GLY A 279 4.82 -5.19 12.40
N PRO A 280 4.65 -3.90 12.04
CA PRO A 280 4.89 -3.43 10.68
C PRO A 280 6.38 -3.50 10.34
N LEU A 281 6.74 -4.26 9.29
CA LEU A 281 8.12 -4.41 8.82
C LEU A 281 8.76 -3.08 8.37
N GLY A 282 7.92 -2.11 8.01
CA GLY A 282 8.31 -0.76 7.62
C GLY A 282 8.30 0.27 8.74
N GLY A 283 8.17 -0.14 10.01
CA GLY A 283 8.02 0.76 11.15
C GLY A 283 9.05 1.89 11.17
N ALA A 284 10.34 1.55 11.15
CA ALA A 284 11.42 2.53 11.12
C ALA A 284 11.32 3.49 9.91
N TRP A 285 10.99 2.97 8.73
CA TRP A 285 10.86 3.79 7.52
C TRP A 285 9.68 4.78 7.62
N ILE A 286 8.53 4.33 8.13
CA ILE A 286 7.38 5.20 8.39
C ILE A 286 7.76 6.32 9.37
N LEU A 287 8.41 5.99 10.48
CA LEU A 287 8.83 6.96 11.49
C LEU A 287 9.82 7.99 10.95
N ASP A 288 10.75 7.57 10.09
CA ASP A 288 11.69 8.49 9.42
C ASP A 288 10.93 9.45 8.48
N ILE A 289 9.97 8.97 7.70
CA ILE A 289 9.12 9.79 6.83
C ILE A 289 8.32 10.81 7.63
N LEU A 290 7.70 10.39 8.74
CA LEU A 290 6.94 11.32 9.59
C LEU A 290 7.82 12.44 10.14
N ARG A 291 9.05 12.15 10.56
CA ARG A 291 10.00 13.15 11.05
C ARG A 291 10.49 14.08 9.93
N GLU A 292 10.86 13.52 8.79
CA GLU A 292 11.37 14.25 7.62
C GLU A 292 10.30 15.19 7.05
N SER A 293 9.05 14.71 6.95
CA SER A 293 7.90 15.51 6.47
C SER A 293 7.37 16.51 7.51
N LYS A 294 7.91 16.54 8.72
CA LYS A 294 7.34 17.28 9.88
C LYS A 294 5.88 16.90 10.13
N GLY A 295 5.56 15.66 9.83
CA GLY A 295 4.25 15.06 10.02
C GLY A 295 4.03 14.56 11.44
N ILE A 296 2.94 13.81 11.60
CA ILE A 296 2.53 13.26 12.90
C ILE A 296 1.95 11.85 12.75
N ALA A 297 1.85 11.14 13.87
CA ALA A 297 1.10 9.90 13.96
C ALA A 297 -0.03 10.05 14.98
N ILE A 298 -1.24 9.68 14.61
CA ILE A 298 -2.45 9.83 15.45
C ILE A 298 -3.26 8.53 15.41
N MET A 299 -3.89 8.18 16.53
CA MET A 299 -4.86 7.09 16.61
C MET A 299 -6.25 7.61 16.89
N ILE A 300 -7.24 6.94 16.29
CA ILE A 300 -8.67 7.15 16.52
C ILE A 300 -9.17 6.06 17.45
N ASP A 301 -10.07 6.44 18.35
CA ASP A 301 -10.72 5.52 19.26
C ASP A 301 -11.48 4.44 18.45
N GLU A 302 -11.16 3.17 18.74
CA GLU A 302 -11.76 1.99 18.12
C GLU A 302 -13.30 2.02 18.19
N GLN A 303 -13.85 2.48 19.31
CA GLN A 303 -15.30 2.54 19.54
C GLN A 303 -16.03 3.51 18.59
N ARG A 304 -15.32 4.49 18.03
CA ARG A 304 -15.86 5.49 17.13
C ARG A 304 -15.82 5.08 15.65
N LEU A 305 -15.03 4.07 15.28
CA LEU A 305 -14.73 3.78 13.88
C LEU A 305 -15.96 3.51 13.02
N LYS A 306 -16.87 2.67 13.49
CA LYS A 306 -18.10 2.34 12.74
C LYS A 306 -18.95 3.57 12.48
N ALA A 307 -19.16 4.41 13.49
CA ALA A 307 -19.94 5.64 13.34
C ALA A 307 -19.25 6.61 12.37
N LEU A 308 -17.92 6.75 12.44
CA LEU A 308 -17.15 7.58 11.50
C LEU A 308 -17.19 7.04 10.07
N THR A 309 -17.17 5.72 9.90
CA THR A 309 -17.32 5.08 8.58
C THR A 309 -18.69 5.36 7.99
N GLU A 310 -19.75 5.20 8.78
CA GLU A 310 -21.13 5.51 8.35
C GLU A 310 -21.29 6.99 8.00
N GLU A 311 -20.77 7.89 8.82
CA GLU A 311 -20.78 9.33 8.57
C GLU A 311 -20.08 9.66 7.25
N PHE A 312 -18.86 9.14 7.04
CA PHE A 312 -18.10 9.33 5.82
C PHE A 312 -18.85 8.81 4.59
N ASN A 313 -19.38 7.59 4.65
CA ASN A 313 -20.08 6.97 3.54
C ASN A 313 -21.35 7.78 3.16
N ASN A 314 -22.09 8.27 4.16
CA ASN A 314 -23.27 9.10 3.95
C ASN A 314 -22.91 10.46 3.33
N LEU A 315 -21.83 11.10 3.79
CA LEU A 315 -21.40 12.40 3.31
C LEU A 315 -20.86 12.36 1.88
N THR A 316 -20.10 11.32 1.55
CA THR A 316 -19.33 11.24 0.30
C THR A 316 -19.96 10.36 -0.77
N SER A 317 -20.92 9.52 -0.40
CA SER A 317 -21.46 8.43 -1.22
C SER A 317 -20.38 7.40 -1.65
N ILE A 318 -19.23 7.38 -0.95
CA ILE A 318 -18.19 6.39 -1.14
C ILE A 318 -18.46 5.24 -0.18
N ASN A 319 -18.59 4.02 -0.68
CA ASN A 319 -18.71 2.83 0.16
C ASN A 319 -17.33 2.42 0.69
N SER A 320 -16.87 3.10 1.73
CA SER A 320 -15.57 2.86 2.36
C SER A 320 -15.67 1.77 3.44
N SER A 321 -14.56 1.12 3.73
CA SER A 321 -14.37 0.28 4.91
C SER A 321 -13.97 1.10 6.14
N ASP A 322 -13.82 0.44 7.30
CA ASP A 322 -13.48 1.11 8.57
C ASP A 322 -12.10 1.81 8.53
N GLU A 323 -11.22 1.43 7.62
CA GLU A 323 -9.99 2.15 7.34
C GLU A 323 -10.25 3.60 6.88
N GLY A 324 -11.29 3.82 6.07
CA GLY A 324 -11.73 5.16 5.68
C GLY A 324 -12.28 5.95 6.86
N GLY A 325 -12.99 5.30 7.78
CA GLY A 325 -13.45 5.90 9.04
C GLY A 325 -12.31 6.43 9.90
N VAL A 326 -11.16 5.74 9.93
CA VAL A 326 -9.95 6.21 10.62
C VAL A 326 -9.43 7.51 10.02
N VAL A 327 -9.34 7.60 8.69
CA VAL A 327 -8.89 8.83 8.00
C VAL A 327 -9.88 9.96 8.20
N TRP A 328 -11.18 9.68 8.08
CA TRP A 328 -12.24 10.67 8.27
C TRP A 328 -12.23 11.26 9.67
N GLY A 329 -12.13 10.41 10.71
CA GLY A 329 -12.08 10.85 12.10
C GLY A 329 -10.93 11.80 12.40
N LEU A 330 -9.80 11.70 11.67
CA LEU A 330 -8.70 12.65 11.80
C LEU A 330 -8.95 13.96 11.08
N SER A 331 -9.58 13.94 9.91
CA SER A 331 -9.88 15.16 9.16
C SER A 331 -10.80 16.10 9.96
N LEU A 332 -11.71 15.55 10.78
CA LEU A 332 -12.62 16.30 11.64
C LEU A 332 -11.92 16.96 12.86
N ILE A 333 -10.81 16.40 13.33
CA ILE A 333 -10.12 16.92 14.51
C ILE A 333 -9.24 18.15 14.16
N HIS A 334 -8.83 18.30 12.90
CA HIS A 334 -7.84 19.28 12.45
C HIS A 334 -8.39 20.33 11.48
N ILE A 335 -9.67 20.27 11.17
CA ILE A 335 -10.41 21.32 10.45
C ILE A 335 -11.08 22.26 11.47
#